data_da69c95c5bc6ecff56e34fbf57708298
#
_entry.id   da69c95c5bc6ecff56e34fbf57708298
#
_cell.length_a   1.000
_cell.length_b   1.000
_cell.length_c   1.000
_cell.angle_alpha   90.00
_cell.angle_beta   90.00
_cell.angle_gamma   90.00
#
_symmetry.space_group_name_H-M   'P 1'
#
loop_
_entity.id
_entity.type
_entity.pdbx_description
1 polymer ?
#
loop_
_entity_poly.entity_id
_entity_poly.type
_entity_poly.pdbx_seq_one_letter_code
_entity_poly.pdbx_strand_id
1 'polypeptide(L)'
;ENLLEGDLFHALYNIFVALQKIKVNQLDTTFLKAYYGLGRSFLWNQSDDTLYFEIKNQTYFHSDLYLKLKQLTEDATFLSNKEMVLKIIDTFSIYERLILIGDIEANSHRLQQMLSIAQNLTDLNIPIFEMGSYFENLMQENKKIEIPSAVPLKNQVKIMTIHKSKGLEFPICYFILNFSKQNEEEKTNKITYSEKYGIITPFYQNGVGDTIKKVLAKQDYDLQALSEKIRLFYVALTRCRENMIIINKKTTNHAKNLIECKTFKDLIDYIASDFEYQKEMDLNTLDIHYRYLNAKEVEKVNKEQTSSMNHHHIDIQNLPLEEK
;
A
#
# COMPACT_ATOMS: atom_id res chain seq x y z
N GLU A 1 -0.89 2.47 4.07
CA GLU A 1 -0.79 3.76 3.40
C GLU A 1 0.61 3.98 2.85
N ASN A 2 0.75 4.80 1.81
CA ASN A 2 2.04 5.11 1.20
C ASN A 2 2.54 6.48 1.70
N LEU A 3 3.80 6.54 2.16
CA LEU A 3 4.42 7.79 2.60
C LEU A 3 4.53 8.83 1.47
N LEU A 4 4.77 8.36 0.23
CA LEU A 4 5.00 9.23 -0.93
C LEU A 4 3.72 9.89 -1.48
N GLU A 5 2.60 9.74 -0.78
CA GLU A 5 1.30 10.31 -1.16
C GLU A 5 0.81 11.30 -0.10
N GLY A 6 0.00 12.27 -0.52
CA GLY A 6 -0.63 13.26 0.35
C GLY A 6 0.11 14.59 0.46
N ASP A 7 -0.63 15.60 0.95
CA ASP A 7 -0.20 17.00 0.97
C ASP A 7 1.04 17.24 1.83
N LEU A 8 1.13 16.53 2.96
CA LEU A 8 2.28 16.65 3.86
C LEU A 8 3.57 16.20 3.17
N PHE A 9 3.54 15.06 2.48
CA PHE A 9 4.72 14.57 1.77
C PHE A 9 5.15 15.54 0.68
N HIS A 10 4.20 16.00 -0.14
CA HIS A 10 4.52 16.92 -1.24
C HIS A 10 5.07 18.27 -0.74
N ALA A 11 4.57 18.78 0.38
CA ALA A 11 5.09 19.99 0.98
C ALA A 11 6.54 19.79 1.47
N LEU A 12 6.85 18.70 2.18
CA LEU A 12 8.21 18.36 2.62
C LEU A 12 9.15 18.09 1.44
N TYR A 13 8.70 17.36 0.43
CA TYR A 13 9.46 17.12 -0.79
C TYR A 13 9.86 18.44 -1.47
N ASN A 14 8.93 19.39 -1.61
CA ASN A 14 9.22 20.69 -2.17
C ASN A 14 10.25 21.47 -1.33
N ILE A 15 10.23 21.35 -0.01
CA ILE A 15 11.26 21.94 0.85
C ILE A 15 12.63 21.32 0.54
N PHE A 16 12.74 19.98 0.50
CA PHE A 16 14.04 19.34 0.21
C PHE A 16 14.60 19.72 -1.15
N VAL A 17 13.75 19.76 -2.19
CA VAL A 17 14.14 20.20 -3.53
C VAL A 17 14.61 21.66 -3.51
N ALA A 18 13.89 22.55 -2.82
CA ALA A 18 14.27 23.96 -2.71
C ALA A 18 15.62 24.13 -1.99
N LEU A 19 15.85 23.43 -0.86
CA LEU A 19 17.12 23.45 -0.14
C LEU A 19 18.29 23.00 -1.02
N GLN A 20 18.10 21.89 -1.76
CA GLN A 20 19.10 21.39 -2.71
C GLN A 20 19.47 22.43 -3.75
N LYS A 21 18.46 23.04 -4.38
CA LYS A 21 18.66 24.03 -5.44
C LYS A 21 19.28 25.33 -4.96
N ILE A 22 18.92 25.81 -3.77
CA ILE A 22 19.53 26.98 -3.14
C ILE A 22 21.00 26.68 -2.80
N LYS A 23 21.33 25.49 -2.28
CA LYS A 23 22.70 25.09 -1.93
C LYS A 23 23.64 25.13 -3.12
N VAL A 24 23.19 24.68 -4.29
CA VAL A 24 24.01 24.69 -5.51
C VAL A 24 23.86 25.98 -6.31
N ASN A 25 23.13 26.97 -5.82
CA ASN A 25 22.81 28.22 -6.46
C ASN A 25 22.21 28.06 -7.89
N GLN A 26 21.37 27.04 -8.06
CA GLN A 26 20.66 26.74 -9.31
C GLN A 26 19.16 27.00 -9.15
N LEU A 27 18.74 28.25 -9.32
CA LEU A 27 17.32 28.63 -9.19
C LEU A 27 16.59 28.46 -10.52
N ASP A 28 16.60 27.24 -11.03
CA ASP A 28 16.01 26.81 -12.29
C ASP A 28 14.48 26.58 -12.19
N THR A 29 13.90 26.08 -13.28
CA THR A 29 12.46 25.73 -13.32
C THR A 29 12.05 24.70 -12.27
N THR A 30 12.95 23.82 -11.85
CA THR A 30 12.69 22.82 -10.80
C THR A 30 12.57 23.51 -9.43
N PHE A 31 13.47 24.44 -9.14
CA PHE A 31 13.35 25.29 -7.95
C PHE A 31 12.03 26.06 -7.95
N LEU A 32 11.69 26.72 -9.07
CA LEU A 32 10.48 27.53 -9.15
C LEU A 32 9.21 26.70 -8.96
N LYS A 33 9.18 25.45 -9.47
CA LYS A 33 8.08 24.51 -9.22
C LYS A 33 7.97 24.13 -7.74
N ALA A 34 9.10 23.84 -7.09
CA ALA A 34 9.13 23.51 -5.68
C ALA A 34 8.73 24.72 -4.81
N TYR A 35 9.22 25.90 -5.13
CA TYR A 35 8.86 27.16 -4.47
C TYR A 35 7.35 27.46 -4.60
N TYR A 36 6.81 27.36 -5.81
CA TYR A 36 5.38 27.55 -6.07
C TYR A 36 4.53 26.52 -5.33
N GLY A 37 4.90 25.24 -5.42
CA GLY A 37 4.19 24.15 -4.73
C GLY A 37 4.20 24.31 -3.21
N LEU A 38 5.32 24.76 -2.61
CA LEU A 38 5.42 25.03 -1.19
C LEU A 38 4.61 26.27 -0.80
N GLY A 39 4.74 27.36 -1.54
CA GLY A 39 4.03 28.62 -1.29
C GLY A 39 2.50 28.44 -1.27
N ARG A 40 1.99 27.60 -2.14
CA ARG A 40 0.58 27.22 -2.27
C ARG A 40 0.11 26.20 -1.24
N SER A 41 1.04 25.44 -0.65
CA SER A 41 0.71 24.36 0.30
C SER A 41 0.05 24.89 1.57
N PHE A 42 -0.56 23.97 2.34
CA PHE A 42 -1.14 24.28 3.66
C PHE A 42 -0.09 24.87 4.64
N LEU A 43 1.21 24.67 4.37
CA LEU A 43 2.29 25.21 5.21
C LEU A 43 2.49 26.72 5.02
N TRP A 44 2.14 27.28 3.87
CA TRP A 44 2.36 28.69 3.59
C TRP A 44 1.09 29.43 3.19
N ASN A 45 0.20 28.78 2.46
CA ASN A 45 -1.14 29.24 2.07
C ASN A 45 -1.15 30.61 1.38
N GLN A 46 -0.21 30.85 0.45
CA GLN A 46 -0.14 32.05 -0.36
C GLN A 46 -0.99 31.91 -1.63
N SER A 47 -1.60 33.01 -2.09
CA SER A 47 -2.43 32.97 -3.30
C SER A 47 -1.64 32.73 -4.57
N ASP A 48 -2.25 32.06 -5.55
CA ASP A 48 -1.64 31.78 -6.85
C ASP A 48 -1.19 33.06 -7.59
N ASP A 49 -1.98 34.13 -7.51
CA ASP A 49 -1.64 35.41 -8.13
C ASP A 49 -0.39 36.04 -7.52
N THR A 50 -0.29 36.03 -6.19
CA THR A 50 0.89 36.57 -5.49
C THR A 50 2.14 35.78 -5.87
N LEU A 51 2.08 34.47 -5.82
CA LEU A 51 3.20 33.59 -6.21
C LEU A 51 3.60 33.79 -7.67
N TYR A 52 2.61 33.89 -8.56
CA TYR A 52 2.88 34.16 -9.97
C TYR A 52 3.61 35.46 -10.19
N PHE A 53 3.16 36.58 -9.55
CA PHE A 53 3.81 37.88 -9.67
C PHE A 53 5.21 37.90 -9.06
N GLU A 54 5.42 37.24 -7.90
CA GLU A 54 6.73 37.06 -7.29
C GLU A 54 7.72 36.37 -8.24
N ILE A 55 7.28 35.26 -8.84
CA ILE A 55 8.12 34.49 -9.77
C ILE A 55 8.39 35.28 -11.07
N LYS A 56 7.34 35.86 -11.67
CA LYS A 56 7.44 36.60 -12.92
C LYS A 56 8.36 37.82 -12.80
N ASN A 57 8.26 38.53 -11.69
CA ASN A 57 9.06 39.75 -11.45
C ASN A 57 10.39 39.46 -10.75
N GLN A 58 10.67 38.18 -10.46
CA GLN A 58 11.86 37.75 -9.71
C GLN A 58 11.98 38.41 -8.32
N THR A 59 10.85 38.77 -7.70
CA THR A 59 10.82 39.37 -6.36
C THR A 59 10.81 38.35 -5.24
N TYR A 60 10.68 37.06 -5.55
CA TYR A 60 10.69 35.98 -4.57
C TYR A 60 11.95 35.94 -3.68
N PHE A 61 13.09 36.48 -4.14
CA PHE A 61 14.31 36.58 -3.34
C PHE A 61 14.15 37.40 -2.05
N HIS A 62 13.14 38.27 -2.00
CA HIS A 62 12.84 39.12 -0.85
C HIS A 62 11.62 38.60 -0.06
N SER A 63 11.03 37.51 -0.48
CA SER A 63 9.89 36.93 0.22
C SER A 63 10.34 36.23 1.53
N ASP A 64 9.48 36.26 2.52
CA ASP A 64 9.72 35.57 3.79
C ASP A 64 9.92 34.07 3.60
N LEU A 65 9.21 33.47 2.62
CA LEU A 65 9.37 32.05 2.28
C LEU A 65 10.79 31.75 1.79
N TYR A 66 11.30 32.53 0.85
CA TYR A 66 12.66 32.33 0.33
C TYR A 66 13.72 32.55 1.40
N LEU A 67 13.56 33.60 2.22
CA LEU A 67 14.50 33.91 3.29
C LEU A 67 14.57 32.79 4.34
N LYS A 68 13.42 32.20 4.69
CA LYS A 68 13.38 31.00 5.56
C LYS A 68 14.08 29.79 4.92
N LEU A 69 13.83 29.52 3.64
CA LEU A 69 14.49 28.42 2.92
C LEU A 69 16.00 28.63 2.84
N LYS A 70 16.45 29.86 2.61
CA LYS A 70 17.86 30.22 2.58
C LYS A 70 18.53 30.00 3.94
N GLN A 71 17.90 30.45 5.02
CA GLN A 71 18.39 30.24 6.38
C GLN A 71 18.49 28.73 6.69
N LEU A 72 17.46 27.96 6.37
CA LEU A 72 17.47 26.49 6.52
C LEU A 72 18.60 25.82 5.72
N THR A 73 18.93 26.36 4.54
CA THR A 73 20.05 25.86 3.71
C THR A 73 21.41 26.12 4.39
N GLU A 74 21.57 27.27 5.04
CA GLU A 74 22.77 27.61 5.79
C GLU A 74 22.91 26.70 7.04
N ASP A 75 21.82 26.52 7.78
CA ASP A 75 21.78 25.68 8.99
C ASP A 75 22.05 24.19 8.67
N ALA A 76 21.61 23.71 7.50
CA ALA A 76 21.79 22.33 7.05
C ALA A 76 23.27 21.91 6.92
N THR A 77 24.19 22.87 6.93
CA THR A 77 25.63 22.59 6.90
C THR A 77 26.16 22.07 8.22
N PHE A 78 25.47 22.36 9.34
CA PHE A 78 25.91 22.07 10.69
C PHE A 78 25.05 21.01 11.41
N LEU A 79 23.91 20.65 10.86
CA LEU A 79 22.93 19.75 11.46
C LEU A 79 22.95 18.39 10.79
N SER A 80 22.67 17.35 11.55
CA SER A 80 22.35 16.02 10.99
C SER A 80 21.02 16.07 10.22
N ASN A 81 20.78 15.10 9.34
CA ASN A 81 19.54 15.08 8.56
C ASN A 81 18.30 15.05 9.46
N LYS A 82 18.34 14.30 10.57
CA LYS A 82 17.24 14.24 11.53
C LYS A 82 16.99 15.58 12.21
N GLU A 83 18.05 16.23 12.68
CA GLU A 83 17.95 17.57 13.31
C GLU A 83 17.44 18.59 12.30
N MET A 84 17.86 18.47 11.04
CA MET A 84 17.39 19.34 9.98
C MET A 84 15.89 19.15 9.69
N VAL A 85 15.39 17.92 9.64
CA VAL A 85 13.95 17.65 9.51
C VAL A 85 13.17 18.20 10.70
N LEU A 86 13.67 18.04 11.94
CA LEU A 86 13.06 18.64 13.12
C LEU A 86 13.02 20.18 12.99
N LYS A 87 14.10 20.79 12.54
CA LYS A 87 14.15 22.25 12.34
C LYS A 87 13.18 22.73 11.25
N ILE A 88 13.00 21.96 10.18
CA ILE A 88 11.96 22.21 9.16
C ILE A 88 10.57 22.16 9.79
N ILE A 89 10.29 21.14 10.62
CA ILE A 89 9.02 20.99 11.33
C ILE A 89 8.72 22.22 12.19
N ASP A 90 9.68 22.70 12.96
CA ASP A 90 9.54 23.87 13.82
C ASP A 90 9.40 25.16 12.99
N THR A 91 10.25 25.36 11.97
CA THR A 91 10.25 26.58 11.15
C THR A 91 8.92 26.83 10.43
N PHE A 92 8.26 25.74 10.00
CA PHE A 92 6.97 25.80 9.31
C PHE A 92 5.78 25.48 10.22
N SER A 93 6.01 25.29 11.55
CA SER A 93 4.97 24.93 12.53
C SER A 93 4.08 23.78 12.02
N ILE A 94 4.72 22.70 11.55
CA ILE A 94 4.01 21.64 10.81
C ILE A 94 2.97 20.99 11.71
N TYR A 95 3.28 20.68 12.97
CA TYR A 95 2.33 20.02 13.89
C TYR A 95 1.04 20.82 14.07
N GLU A 96 1.15 22.13 14.23
CA GLU A 96 -0.03 22.99 14.40
C GLU A 96 -0.85 23.06 13.09
N ARG A 97 -0.17 23.03 11.95
CA ARG A 97 -0.82 23.11 10.64
C ARG A 97 -1.39 21.79 10.13
N LEU A 98 -1.04 20.65 10.74
CA LEU A 98 -1.66 19.35 10.39
C LEU A 98 -3.18 19.35 10.61
N ILE A 99 -3.69 20.19 11.50
CA ILE A 99 -5.13 20.36 11.74
C ILE A 99 -5.86 20.78 10.44
N LEU A 100 -5.19 21.57 9.58
CA LEU A 100 -5.77 22.10 8.33
C LEU A 100 -6.01 21.03 7.26
N ILE A 101 -5.23 19.96 7.28
CA ILE A 101 -5.31 18.86 6.30
C ILE A 101 -6.03 17.62 6.83
N GLY A 102 -6.42 17.63 8.11
CA GLY A 102 -7.10 16.51 8.76
C GLY A 102 -6.19 15.31 8.99
N ASP A 103 -6.77 14.22 9.48
CA ASP A 103 -6.10 12.96 9.79
C ASP A 103 -4.75 13.13 10.52
N ILE A 104 -4.81 13.85 11.65
CA ILE A 104 -3.63 14.24 12.44
C ILE A 104 -2.79 13.03 12.84
N GLU A 105 -3.44 11.92 13.19
CA GLU A 105 -2.77 10.70 13.61
C GLU A 105 -1.93 10.10 12.49
N ALA A 106 -2.52 9.89 11.31
CA ALA A 106 -1.81 9.36 10.14
C ALA A 106 -0.68 10.30 9.70
N ASN A 107 -0.91 11.62 9.69
CA ASN A 107 0.11 12.59 9.33
C ASN A 107 1.25 12.67 10.36
N SER A 108 0.96 12.48 11.65
CA SER A 108 2.00 12.36 12.70
C SER A 108 2.87 11.12 12.46
N HIS A 109 2.28 9.99 12.09
CA HIS A 109 3.04 8.79 11.72
C HIS A 109 3.90 9.00 10.47
N ARG A 110 3.38 9.75 9.47
CA ARG A 110 4.17 10.15 8.29
C ARG A 110 5.40 10.97 8.69
N LEU A 111 5.25 11.92 9.61
CA LEU A 111 6.40 12.69 10.12
C LEU A 111 7.40 11.82 10.87
N GLN A 112 6.95 10.90 11.70
CA GLN A 112 7.85 9.95 12.40
C GLN A 112 8.61 9.08 11.40
N GLN A 113 7.94 8.58 10.36
CA GLN A 113 8.59 7.81 9.32
C GLN A 113 9.60 8.65 8.53
N MET A 114 9.30 9.92 8.24
CA MET A 114 10.23 10.86 7.62
C MET A 114 11.48 11.08 8.47
N LEU A 115 11.33 11.24 9.79
CA LEU A 115 12.44 11.35 10.72
C LEU A 115 13.30 10.07 10.76
N SER A 116 12.67 8.91 10.70
CA SER A 116 13.38 7.62 10.62
C SER A 116 14.19 7.50 9.34
N ILE A 117 13.64 7.90 8.19
CA ILE A 117 14.36 7.92 6.92
C ILE A 117 15.54 8.90 6.98
N ALA A 118 15.32 10.10 7.52
CA ALA A 118 16.39 11.08 7.68
C ALA A 118 17.53 10.54 8.55
N GLN A 119 17.22 9.82 9.64
CA GLN A 119 18.24 9.18 10.47
C GLN A 119 19.01 8.11 9.67
N ASN A 120 18.32 7.22 8.95
CA ASN A 120 18.95 6.19 8.14
C ASN A 120 19.86 6.78 7.06
N LEU A 121 19.47 7.89 6.43
CA LEU A 121 20.32 8.60 5.45
C LEU A 121 21.54 9.23 6.12
N THR A 122 21.43 9.71 7.37
CA THR A 122 22.59 10.17 8.14
C THR A 122 23.57 9.03 8.39
N ASP A 123 23.06 7.87 8.79
CA ASP A 123 23.90 6.67 9.06
C ASP A 123 24.62 6.16 7.79
N LEU A 124 24.03 6.41 6.62
CA LEU A 124 24.62 6.13 5.31
C LEU A 124 25.53 7.25 4.78
N ASN A 125 25.74 8.33 5.55
CA ASN A 125 26.49 9.53 5.14
C ASN A 125 25.91 10.23 3.88
N ILE A 126 24.63 10.13 3.66
CA ILE A 126 23.93 10.84 2.58
C ILE A 126 23.45 12.20 3.12
N PRO A 127 23.88 13.33 2.53
CA PRO A 127 23.51 14.66 3.03
C PRO A 127 22.02 14.96 2.80
N ILE A 128 21.46 15.84 3.63
CA ILE A 128 20.05 16.28 3.54
C ILE A 128 19.69 16.83 2.15
N PHE A 129 20.64 17.44 1.46
CA PHE A 129 20.45 18.01 0.14
C PHE A 129 20.17 16.97 -0.95
N GLU A 130 20.49 15.69 -0.71
CA GLU A 130 20.17 14.58 -1.61
C GLU A 130 18.81 13.94 -1.32
N MET A 131 18.15 14.36 -0.26
CA MET A 131 16.87 13.79 0.16
C MET A 131 15.76 14.02 -0.88
N GLY A 132 15.77 15.19 -1.55
CA GLY A 132 14.88 15.46 -2.68
C GLY A 132 15.06 14.46 -3.82
N SER A 133 16.29 14.25 -4.27
CA SER A 133 16.62 13.28 -5.33
C SER A 133 16.34 11.84 -4.92
N TYR A 134 16.54 11.49 -3.66
CA TYR A 134 16.19 10.17 -3.12
C TYR A 134 14.69 9.88 -3.26
N PHE A 135 13.83 10.82 -2.87
CA PHE A 135 12.38 10.65 -3.02
C PHE A 135 11.93 10.68 -4.47
N GLU A 136 12.55 11.51 -5.31
CA GLU A 136 12.27 11.56 -6.73
C GLU A 136 12.53 10.20 -7.41
N ASN A 137 13.67 9.56 -7.11
CA ASN A 137 14.00 8.23 -7.62
C ASN A 137 12.98 7.18 -7.17
N LEU A 138 12.53 7.22 -5.91
CA LEU A 138 11.51 6.29 -5.42
C LEU A 138 10.17 6.46 -6.15
N MET A 139 9.77 7.70 -6.43
CA MET A 139 8.55 7.99 -7.19
C MET A 139 8.66 7.54 -8.64
N GLN A 140 9.81 7.76 -9.31
CA GLN A 140 10.04 7.32 -10.69
C GLN A 140 10.04 5.79 -10.82
N GLU A 141 10.57 5.08 -9.82
CA GLU A 141 10.57 3.61 -9.78
C GLU A 141 9.23 3.02 -9.30
N ASN A 142 8.21 3.85 -9.06
CA ASN A 142 6.91 3.45 -8.49
C ASN A 142 7.06 2.63 -7.19
N LYS A 143 8.11 2.86 -6.42
CA LYS A 143 8.29 2.24 -5.11
C LYS A 143 7.34 2.87 -4.09
N LYS A 144 6.85 2.03 -3.18
CA LYS A 144 5.99 2.47 -2.07
C LYS A 144 6.75 2.33 -0.76
N ILE A 145 6.67 3.35 0.07
CA ILE A 145 7.10 3.27 1.48
C ILE A 145 5.84 3.08 2.30
N GLU A 146 5.62 1.85 2.77
CA GLU A 146 4.47 1.54 3.62
C GLU A 146 4.64 2.21 4.98
N ILE A 147 3.67 3.02 5.37
CA ILE A 147 3.58 3.56 6.74
C ILE A 147 2.89 2.49 7.57
N PRO A 148 3.47 2.08 8.72
CA PRO A 148 2.76 1.23 9.66
C PRO A 148 1.44 1.92 10.02
N SER A 149 0.33 1.23 9.83
CA SER A 149 -0.98 1.77 10.21
C SER A 149 -0.92 2.23 11.66
N ALA A 150 -1.46 3.42 11.91
CA ALA A 150 -1.65 3.95 13.25
C ALA A 150 -2.24 2.88 14.18
N VAL A 151 -2.03 3.03 15.47
CA VAL A 151 -2.48 2.12 16.53
C VAL A 151 -3.86 1.53 16.19
N PRO A 152 -4.02 0.20 16.19
CA PRO A 152 -5.28 -0.41 15.80
C PRO A 152 -6.38 0.11 16.72
N LEU A 153 -7.28 0.91 16.18
CA LEU A 153 -8.49 1.33 16.88
C LEU A 153 -9.24 0.07 17.32
N LYS A 154 -9.78 0.06 18.54
CA LYS A 154 -10.38 -1.13 19.17
C LYS A 154 -11.49 -1.81 18.36
N ASN A 155 -12.04 -1.17 17.33
CA ASN A 155 -13.17 -1.66 16.53
C ASN A 155 -12.90 -1.60 15.02
N GLN A 156 -11.72 -2.02 14.56
CA GLN A 156 -11.38 -2.03 13.13
C GLN A 156 -11.47 -3.43 12.53
N VAL A 157 -11.97 -3.51 11.29
CA VAL A 157 -11.84 -4.68 10.43
C VAL A 157 -10.42 -4.68 9.85
N LYS A 158 -9.65 -5.74 10.12
CA LYS A 158 -8.29 -5.89 9.61
C LYS A 158 -8.29 -6.65 8.30
N ILE A 159 -7.75 -6.04 7.25
CA ILE A 159 -7.54 -6.70 5.95
C ILE A 159 -6.05 -7.02 5.83
N MET A 160 -5.73 -8.30 5.61
CA MET A 160 -4.34 -8.74 5.52
C MET A 160 -4.19 -9.99 4.65
N THR A 161 -2.96 -10.28 4.24
CA THR A 161 -2.66 -11.55 3.56
C THR A 161 -2.58 -12.71 4.56
N ILE A 162 -2.75 -13.94 4.08
CA ILE A 162 -2.63 -15.15 4.90
C ILE A 162 -1.25 -15.21 5.58
N HIS A 163 -0.18 -14.82 4.87
CA HIS A 163 1.17 -14.79 5.44
C HIS A 163 1.30 -13.80 6.61
N LYS A 164 0.71 -12.61 6.50
CA LYS A 164 0.71 -11.61 7.59
C LYS A 164 -0.15 -12.05 8.78
N SER A 165 -1.11 -12.96 8.59
CA SER A 165 -1.95 -13.49 9.66
C SER A 165 -1.30 -14.63 10.47
N LYS A 166 -0.13 -15.15 10.05
CA LYS A 166 0.56 -16.23 10.73
C LYS A 166 0.90 -15.83 12.17
N GLY A 167 0.46 -16.65 13.14
CA GLY A 167 0.66 -16.39 14.58
C GLY A 167 -0.40 -15.47 15.22
N LEU A 168 -1.33 -14.91 14.43
CA LEU A 168 -2.46 -14.12 14.95
C LEU A 168 -3.72 -14.98 14.98
N GLU A 169 -4.67 -14.61 15.85
CA GLU A 169 -5.99 -15.24 15.93
C GLU A 169 -7.07 -14.15 16.05
N PHE A 170 -8.23 -14.42 15.44
CA PHE A 170 -9.34 -13.49 15.38
C PHE A 170 -10.65 -14.21 15.74
N PRO A 171 -11.60 -13.57 16.43
CA PRO A 171 -12.90 -14.17 16.73
C PRO A 171 -13.64 -14.58 15.47
N ILE A 172 -13.72 -13.69 14.48
CA ILE A 172 -14.42 -13.90 13.22
C ILE A 172 -13.46 -13.62 12.06
N CYS A 173 -13.38 -14.54 11.10
CA CYS A 173 -12.57 -14.40 9.89
C CYS A 173 -13.43 -14.47 8.63
N TYR A 174 -13.23 -13.51 7.72
CA TYR A 174 -13.79 -13.55 6.37
C TYR A 174 -12.70 -13.97 5.39
N PHE A 175 -12.91 -15.08 4.70
CA PHE A 175 -11.97 -15.59 3.72
C PHE A 175 -12.59 -15.50 2.32
N ILE A 176 -12.04 -14.62 1.47
CA ILE A 176 -12.57 -14.34 0.13
C ILE A 176 -11.78 -15.16 -0.88
N LEU A 177 -12.47 -16.05 -1.63
CA LEU A 177 -11.85 -16.98 -2.58
C LEU A 177 -11.78 -16.45 -4.03
N ASN A 178 -12.41 -15.30 -4.31
CA ASN A 178 -12.54 -14.74 -5.66
C ASN A 178 -11.34 -13.94 -6.11
N PHE A 179 -10.12 -14.45 -5.94
CA PHE A 179 -8.96 -13.82 -6.55
C PHE A 179 -8.79 -14.31 -7.98
N SER A 180 -8.58 -13.36 -8.90
CA SER A 180 -8.27 -13.60 -10.31
C SER A 180 -7.20 -14.69 -10.44
N LYS A 181 -7.32 -15.51 -11.47
CA LYS A 181 -6.25 -16.44 -11.88
C LYS A 181 -4.95 -15.66 -11.86
N GLN A 182 -3.96 -16.11 -11.07
CA GLN A 182 -2.58 -15.72 -11.33
C GLN A 182 -2.35 -15.96 -12.82
N ASN A 183 -2.00 -14.89 -13.56
CA ASN A 183 -1.54 -15.05 -14.91
C ASN A 183 -0.41 -16.07 -14.84
N GLU A 184 -0.68 -17.29 -15.33
CA GLU A 184 0.38 -18.21 -15.68
C GLU A 184 1.10 -17.48 -16.80
N GLU A 185 2.11 -16.67 -16.45
CA GLU A 185 3.05 -16.16 -17.46
C GLU A 185 3.47 -17.39 -18.25
N GLU A 186 3.32 -17.32 -19.55
CA GLU A 186 3.77 -18.35 -20.49
C GLU A 186 5.25 -18.65 -20.20
N LYS A 187 5.49 -19.60 -19.31
CA LYS A 187 6.84 -20.06 -18.93
C LYS A 187 7.45 -20.96 -20.02
N THR A 188 6.80 -21.00 -21.19
CA THR A 188 7.12 -21.95 -22.26
C THR A 188 8.50 -21.77 -22.85
N ASN A 189 9.06 -20.56 -22.83
CA ASN A 189 10.31 -20.25 -23.54
C ASN A 189 11.47 -19.84 -22.61
N LYS A 190 11.34 -19.97 -21.29
CA LYS A 190 12.39 -19.55 -20.36
C LYS A 190 13.28 -20.74 -19.95
N ILE A 191 14.57 -20.47 -19.81
CA ILE A 191 15.51 -21.38 -19.13
C ILE A 191 15.09 -21.45 -17.67
N THR A 192 14.91 -22.64 -17.14
CA THR A 192 14.53 -22.87 -15.75
C THR A 192 15.59 -23.69 -15.02
N TYR A 193 15.71 -23.51 -13.72
CA TYR A 193 16.57 -24.29 -12.86
C TYR A 193 15.72 -25.15 -11.91
N SER A 194 16.11 -26.40 -11.74
CA SER A 194 15.55 -27.32 -10.76
C SER A 194 16.68 -27.98 -9.98
N GLU A 195 16.55 -28.07 -8.66
CA GLU A 195 17.57 -28.74 -7.83
C GLU A 195 17.80 -30.20 -8.25
N LYS A 196 16.75 -30.90 -8.68
CA LYS A 196 16.79 -32.30 -9.08
C LYS A 196 17.29 -32.53 -10.51
N TYR A 197 16.95 -31.63 -11.44
CA TYR A 197 17.23 -31.82 -12.88
C TYR A 197 18.28 -30.86 -13.44
N GLY A 198 18.79 -29.91 -12.62
CA GLY A 198 19.74 -28.90 -13.04
C GLY A 198 19.15 -27.81 -13.94
N ILE A 199 19.94 -27.27 -14.84
CA ILE A 199 19.51 -26.27 -15.83
C ILE A 199 18.70 -26.95 -16.90
N ILE A 200 17.51 -26.48 -17.16
CA ILE A 200 16.56 -26.99 -18.13
C ILE A 200 16.36 -25.95 -19.21
N THR A 201 16.76 -26.29 -20.44
CA THR A 201 16.58 -25.44 -21.62
C THR A 201 15.45 -25.99 -22.50
N PRO A 202 14.74 -25.12 -23.23
CA PRO A 202 13.83 -25.59 -24.29
C PRO A 202 14.61 -26.30 -25.39
N PHE A 203 13.93 -27.19 -26.08
CA PHE A 203 14.48 -27.90 -27.24
C PHE A 203 14.07 -27.15 -28.53
N TYR A 204 15.05 -26.95 -29.42
CA TYR A 204 14.87 -26.21 -30.66
C TYR A 204 15.12 -27.16 -31.87
N GLN A 205 14.06 -27.72 -32.41
CA GLN A 205 14.10 -28.45 -33.64
C GLN A 205 12.74 -28.29 -34.37
N ASN A 206 12.72 -27.59 -35.51
CA ASN A 206 11.48 -27.26 -36.24
C ASN A 206 10.45 -26.48 -35.37
N GLY A 207 10.89 -25.73 -34.36
CA GLY A 207 10.07 -25.02 -33.39
C GLY A 207 10.60 -25.17 -31.95
N VAL A 208 9.94 -24.52 -31.02
CA VAL A 208 10.28 -24.61 -29.58
C VAL A 208 9.47 -25.76 -28.97
N GLY A 209 10.16 -26.77 -28.43
CA GLY A 209 9.54 -27.92 -27.79
C GLY A 209 9.99 -28.07 -26.33
N ASP A 210 9.23 -28.79 -25.54
CA ASP A 210 9.57 -29.11 -24.16
C ASP A 210 10.35 -30.43 -24.07
N THR A 211 11.41 -30.44 -23.30
CA THR A 211 12.17 -31.67 -23.00
C THR A 211 11.43 -32.50 -21.92
N ILE A 212 11.66 -33.82 -21.91
CA ILE A 212 11.14 -34.70 -20.86
C ILE A 212 11.52 -34.20 -19.47
N LYS A 213 12.76 -33.69 -19.30
CA LYS A 213 13.21 -33.09 -18.03
C LYS A 213 12.36 -31.88 -17.62
N LYS A 214 11.92 -31.07 -18.59
CA LYS A 214 11.05 -29.91 -18.32
C LYS A 214 9.65 -30.36 -17.88
N VAL A 215 9.10 -31.37 -18.49
CA VAL A 215 7.79 -31.95 -18.10
C VAL A 215 7.84 -32.50 -16.69
N LEU A 216 8.88 -33.29 -16.36
CA LEU A 216 9.08 -33.84 -15.01
C LEU A 216 9.30 -32.76 -13.97
N ALA A 217 10.13 -31.75 -14.25
CA ALA A 217 10.35 -30.62 -13.36
C ALA A 217 9.08 -29.80 -13.14
N LYS A 218 8.24 -29.65 -14.16
CA LYS A 218 6.94 -28.99 -14.02
C LYS A 218 5.99 -29.78 -13.12
N GLN A 219 5.93 -31.10 -13.26
CA GLN A 219 5.12 -31.96 -12.37
C GLN A 219 5.59 -31.85 -10.92
N ASP A 220 6.90 -31.93 -10.67
CA ASP A 220 7.46 -31.78 -9.30
C ASP A 220 7.12 -30.38 -8.74
N TYR A 221 7.24 -29.32 -9.55
CA TYR A 221 6.87 -27.97 -9.17
C TYR A 221 5.39 -27.81 -8.85
N ASP A 222 4.51 -28.37 -9.68
CA ASP A 222 3.06 -28.31 -9.50
C ASP A 222 2.64 -29.04 -8.19
N LEU A 223 3.27 -30.16 -7.87
CA LEU A 223 3.06 -30.89 -6.60
C LEU A 223 3.54 -30.08 -5.39
N GLN A 224 4.73 -29.45 -5.48
CA GLN A 224 5.24 -28.59 -4.42
C GLN A 224 4.35 -27.36 -4.23
N ALA A 225 3.92 -26.72 -5.32
CA ALA A 225 3.01 -25.56 -5.28
C ALA A 225 1.64 -25.93 -4.67
N LEU A 226 1.12 -27.11 -4.98
CA LEU A 226 -0.09 -27.61 -4.36
C LEU A 226 0.08 -27.86 -2.86
N SER A 227 1.19 -28.50 -2.46
CA SER A 227 1.51 -28.75 -1.05
C SER A 227 1.61 -27.44 -0.25
N GLU A 228 2.29 -26.43 -0.80
CA GLU A 228 2.40 -25.09 -0.20
C GLU A 228 1.01 -24.43 -0.08
N LYS A 229 0.20 -24.54 -1.12
CA LYS A 229 -1.16 -24.01 -1.13
C LYS A 229 -2.04 -24.66 -0.05
N ILE A 230 -1.95 -25.96 0.13
CA ILE A 230 -2.68 -26.69 1.19
C ILE A 230 -2.23 -26.21 2.57
N ARG A 231 -0.92 -26.01 2.78
CA ARG A 231 -0.38 -25.47 4.04
C ARG A 231 -0.91 -24.05 4.31
N LEU A 232 -0.91 -23.18 3.29
CA LEU A 232 -1.45 -21.82 3.42
C LEU A 232 -2.95 -21.84 3.70
N PHE A 233 -3.67 -22.75 3.07
CA PHE A 233 -5.10 -22.93 3.34
C PHE A 233 -5.37 -23.36 4.78
N TYR A 234 -4.61 -24.32 5.28
CA TYR A 234 -4.65 -24.72 6.69
C TYR A 234 -4.37 -23.54 7.62
N VAL A 235 -3.33 -22.75 7.33
CA VAL A 235 -3.03 -21.54 8.10
C VAL A 235 -4.21 -20.58 8.10
N ALA A 236 -4.86 -20.34 6.96
CA ALA A 236 -6.01 -19.45 6.86
C ALA A 236 -7.19 -19.95 7.73
N LEU A 237 -7.51 -21.22 7.63
CA LEU A 237 -8.63 -21.84 8.38
C LEU A 237 -8.40 -21.84 9.89
N THR A 238 -7.15 -21.97 10.33
CA THR A 238 -6.78 -21.97 11.76
C THR A 238 -6.63 -20.57 12.37
N ARG A 239 -6.93 -19.48 11.66
CA ARG A 239 -6.88 -18.11 12.21
C ARG A 239 -8.14 -17.72 12.96
N CYS A 240 -9.21 -18.44 12.77
CA CYS A 240 -10.51 -18.17 13.35
C CYS A 240 -10.64 -18.89 14.70
N ARG A 241 -11.18 -18.19 15.72
CA ARG A 241 -11.51 -18.77 17.02
C ARG A 241 -12.96 -19.25 17.10
N GLU A 242 -13.89 -18.48 16.54
CA GLU A 242 -15.32 -18.69 16.69
C GLU A 242 -15.97 -19.00 15.34
N ASN A 243 -15.93 -18.05 14.40
CA ASN A 243 -16.66 -18.18 13.15
C ASN A 243 -15.79 -17.88 11.91
N MET A 244 -15.72 -18.83 10.99
CA MET A 244 -15.11 -18.66 9.67
C MET A 244 -16.19 -18.47 8.62
N ILE A 245 -16.14 -17.33 7.91
CA ILE A 245 -17.06 -17.01 6.81
C ILE A 245 -16.28 -17.07 5.51
N ILE A 246 -16.61 -18.04 4.67
CA ILE A 246 -15.96 -18.23 3.38
C ILE A 246 -16.86 -17.65 2.30
N ILE A 247 -16.33 -16.67 1.55
CA ILE A 247 -17.05 -16.03 0.45
C ILE A 247 -16.54 -16.62 -0.85
N ASN A 248 -17.42 -17.32 -1.55
CA ASN A 248 -17.10 -18.02 -2.79
C ASN A 248 -18.13 -17.72 -3.88
N LYS A 249 -17.72 -17.76 -5.15
CA LYS A 249 -18.61 -17.68 -6.31
C LYS A 249 -18.97 -19.11 -6.75
N LYS A 250 -20.26 -19.42 -6.81
CA LYS A 250 -20.72 -20.73 -7.32
C LYS A 250 -20.25 -20.92 -8.77
N THR A 251 -19.59 -22.03 -9.06
CA THR A 251 -19.20 -22.46 -10.40
C THR A 251 -19.73 -23.87 -10.66
N THR A 252 -19.92 -24.17 -11.92
CA THR A 252 -20.41 -25.49 -12.37
C THR A 252 -19.29 -26.49 -12.65
N ASN A 253 -18.03 -26.00 -12.76
CA ASN A 253 -16.88 -26.85 -13.04
C ASN A 253 -16.14 -27.14 -11.73
N HIS A 254 -16.10 -28.42 -11.35
CA HIS A 254 -15.34 -28.90 -10.20
C HIS A 254 -14.08 -29.62 -10.68
N ALA A 255 -12.97 -29.44 -9.95
CA ALA A 255 -11.76 -30.22 -10.15
C ALA A 255 -12.07 -31.71 -9.88
N LYS A 256 -11.67 -32.58 -10.82
CA LYS A 256 -11.91 -34.02 -10.66
C LYS A 256 -10.89 -34.69 -9.76
N ASN A 257 -9.69 -34.11 -9.65
CA ASN A 257 -8.58 -34.64 -8.88
C ASN A 257 -7.93 -33.51 -8.07
N LEU A 258 -7.35 -33.83 -6.91
CA LEU A 258 -6.63 -32.89 -6.06
C LEU A 258 -5.49 -32.15 -6.81
N ILE A 259 -4.81 -32.84 -7.73
CA ILE A 259 -3.71 -32.29 -8.54
C ILE A 259 -4.19 -31.17 -9.48
N GLU A 260 -5.46 -31.19 -9.86
CA GLU A 260 -6.06 -30.17 -10.73
C GLU A 260 -6.46 -28.90 -9.96
N CYS A 261 -6.42 -28.93 -8.62
CA CYS A 261 -6.77 -27.79 -7.78
C CYS A 261 -5.71 -26.69 -7.86
N LYS A 262 -5.96 -25.65 -8.66
CA LYS A 262 -5.03 -24.51 -8.82
C LYS A 262 -5.31 -23.33 -7.90
N THR A 263 -6.49 -23.27 -7.30
CA THR A 263 -6.92 -22.18 -6.42
C THR A 263 -7.45 -22.73 -5.09
N PHE A 264 -7.54 -21.86 -4.06
CA PHE A 264 -8.21 -22.23 -2.80
C PHE A 264 -9.68 -22.60 -3.02
N LYS A 265 -10.30 -21.96 -4.03
CA LYS A 265 -11.65 -22.28 -4.44
C LYS A 265 -11.77 -23.72 -4.93
N ASP A 266 -10.85 -24.15 -5.80
CA ASP A 266 -10.86 -25.53 -6.31
C ASP A 266 -10.69 -26.56 -5.19
N LEU A 267 -9.88 -26.23 -4.16
CA LEU A 267 -9.73 -27.07 -2.97
C LEU A 267 -11.04 -27.20 -2.19
N ILE A 268 -11.76 -26.10 -1.99
CA ILE A 268 -13.05 -26.12 -1.29
C ILE A 268 -14.10 -26.85 -2.10
N ASP A 269 -14.19 -26.56 -3.40
CA ASP A 269 -15.17 -27.19 -4.29
C ASP A 269 -14.90 -28.72 -4.40
N TYR A 270 -13.62 -29.13 -4.38
CA TYR A 270 -13.22 -30.54 -4.35
C TYR A 270 -13.66 -31.25 -3.07
N ILE A 271 -13.47 -30.60 -1.91
CA ILE A 271 -13.82 -31.14 -0.60
C ILE A 271 -15.35 -31.07 -0.37
N ALA A 272 -16.04 -30.08 -0.94
CA ALA A 272 -17.47 -29.87 -0.73
C ALA A 272 -18.30 -31.08 -1.15
N SER A 273 -17.89 -31.82 -2.19
CA SER A 273 -18.53 -33.07 -2.59
C SER A 273 -18.47 -34.14 -1.51
N ASP A 274 -17.38 -34.19 -0.76
CA ASP A 274 -17.21 -35.14 0.34
C ASP A 274 -18.03 -34.73 1.57
N PHE A 275 -18.23 -33.43 1.81
CA PHE A 275 -19.09 -32.93 2.88
C PHE A 275 -20.58 -33.15 2.62
N GLU A 276 -21.04 -33.04 1.37
CA GLU A 276 -22.42 -33.39 1.00
C GLU A 276 -22.69 -34.90 1.23
N TYR A 277 -21.70 -35.75 0.97
CA TYR A 277 -21.77 -37.19 1.23
C TYR A 277 -21.74 -37.51 2.74
N GLN A 278 -20.99 -36.75 3.54
CA GLN A 278 -20.89 -36.94 5.00
C GLN A 278 -22.08 -36.37 5.78
N LYS A 279 -22.95 -35.56 5.16
CA LYS A 279 -24.20 -35.07 5.77
C LYS A 279 -25.16 -36.21 6.14
N GLU A 280 -24.97 -37.39 5.56
CA GLU A 280 -25.69 -38.64 5.91
C GLU A 280 -25.02 -39.39 7.09
N MET A 281 -23.78 -39.04 7.46
CA MET A 281 -23.11 -39.57 8.63
C MET A 281 -23.01 -38.45 9.70
N ASP A 282 -23.81 -38.60 10.75
CA ASP A 282 -23.91 -37.80 11.99
C ASP A 282 -22.56 -37.26 12.51
N LEU A 283 -21.99 -36.25 11.83
CA LEU A 283 -20.88 -35.43 12.33
C LEU A 283 -21.44 -34.23 13.07
N ASN A 284 -21.89 -34.46 14.29
CA ASN A 284 -22.44 -33.48 15.25
C ASN A 284 -21.43 -32.37 15.69
N THR A 285 -20.39 -32.06 14.93
CA THR A 285 -19.32 -31.16 15.38
C THR A 285 -19.01 -29.97 14.46
N LEU A 286 -19.60 -29.89 13.27
CA LEU A 286 -19.38 -28.77 12.35
C LEU A 286 -20.71 -28.22 11.83
N ASP A 287 -21.09 -27.05 12.35
CA ASP A 287 -22.29 -26.33 11.93
C ASP A 287 -21.97 -25.56 10.66
N ILE A 288 -22.14 -26.18 9.47
CA ILE A 288 -21.85 -25.54 8.18
C ILE A 288 -23.17 -25.03 7.60
N HIS A 289 -23.31 -23.68 7.58
CA HIS A 289 -24.45 -23.03 6.99
C HIS A 289 -24.10 -22.47 5.59
N TYR A 290 -24.86 -22.84 4.57
CA TYR A 290 -24.72 -22.29 3.22
C TYR A 290 -25.79 -21.22 2.99
N ARG A 291 -25.36 -20.00 2.64
CA ARG A 291 -26.24 -18.92 2.19
C ARG A 291 -25.88 -18.52 0.77
N TYR A 292 -26.82 -18.69 -0.14
CA TYR A 292 -26.67 -18.22 -1.51
C TYR A 292 -27.32 -16.84 -1.66
N LEU A 293 -26.54 -15.85 -2.11
CA LEU A 293 -27.02 -14.52 -2.45
C LEU A 293 -27.17 -14.41 -3.97
N ASN A 294 -28.30 -13.94 -4.45
CA ASN A 294 -28.49 -13.66 -5.87
C ASN A 294 -28.02 -12.23 -6.22
N ALA A 295 -27.80 -11.93 -7.52
CA ALA A 295 -27.28 -10.64 -7.95
C ALA A 295 -28.17 -9.46 -7.53
N LYS A 296 -29.49 -9.64 -7.45
CA LYS A 296 -30.46 -8.59 -7.04
C LYS A 296 -30.35 -8.25 -5.56
N GLU A 297 -30.03 -9.23 -4.69
CA GLU A 297 -29.80 -8.98 -3.26
C GLU A 297 -28.51 -8.19 -3.05
N VAL A 298 -27.46 -8.49 -3.83
CA VAL A 298 -26.18 -7.75 -3.79
C VAL A 298 -26.39 -6.30 -4.24
N GLU A 299 -27.14 -6.06 -5.33
CA GLU A 299 -27.46 -4.71 -5.80
C GLU A 299 -28.28 -3.90 -4.79
N LYS A 300 -29.19 -4.54 -4.04
CA LYS A 300 -29.98 -3.88 -3.01
C LYS A 300 -29.11 -3.41 -1.84
N VAL A 301 -28.18 -4.27 -1.37
CA VAL A 301 -27.23 -3.92 -0.32
C VAL A 301 -26.32 -2.76 -0.76
N ASN A 302 -25.83 -2.76 -2.00
CA ASN A 302 -25.01 -1.67 -2.53
C ASN A 302 -25.77 -0.35 -2.62
N LYS A 303 -27.06 -0.36 -2.98
CA LYS A 303 -27.91 0.84 -3.01
C LYS A 303 -28.21 1.40 -1.62
N GLU A 304 -28.41 0.54 -0.63
CA GLU A 304 -28.62 0.94 0.76
C GLU A 304 -27.33 1.56 1.36
N GLN A 305 -26.15 1.01 1.04
CA GLN A 305 -24.88 1.57 1.49
C GLN A 305 -24.55 2.92 0.84
N THR A 306 -24.81 3.09 -0.46
CA THR A 306 -24.62 4.38 -1.13
C THR A 306 -25.59 5.45 -0.61
N SER A 307 -26.83 5.11 -0.22
CA SER A 307 -27.75 6.03 0.39
C SER A 307 -27.37 6.44 1.81
N SER A 308 -26.76 5.54 2.60
CA SER A 308 -26.28 5.85 3.95
C SER A 308 -24.97 6.68 3.95
N MET A 309 -24.10 6.53 2.95
CA MET A 309 -22.91 7.40 2.80
C MET A 309 -23.27 8.84 2.39
N ASN A 310 -24.36 9.06 1.68
CA ASN A 310 -24.80 10.40 1.29
C ASN A 310 -25.44 11.22 2.43
N HIS A 311 -25.71 10.63 3.60
CA HIS A 311 -26.30 11.32 4.76
C HIS A 311 -25.30 11.86 5.77
N HIS A 312 -23.99 11.71 5.55
CA HIS A 312 -22.94 12.32 6.39
C HIS A 312 -22.27 13.53 5.76
N HIS A 313 -22.99 14.31 4.95
CA HIS A 313 -22.59 15.70 4.73
C HIS A 313 -22.91 16.48 6.01
N ILE A 314 -21.92 16.65 6.86
CA ILE A 314 -21.98 17.61 7.97
C ILE A 314 -22.02 18.99 7.32
N ASP A 315 -23.18 19.63 7.39
CA ASP A 315 -23.37 21.01 6.93
C ASP A 315 -22.66 21.94 7.93
N ILE A 316 -21.41 22.28 7.60
CA ILE A 316 -20.53 23.12 8.43
C ILE A 316 -21.08 24.55 8.59
N GLN A 317 -22.10 24.94 7.82
CA GLN A 317 -22.68 26.29 7.85
C GLN A 317 -23.63 26.54 9.03
N ASN A 318 -24.04 25.52 9.79
CA ASN A 318 -25.02 25.62 10.87
C ASN A 318 -24.53 25.20 12.25
N LEU A 319 -23.24 25.31 12.54
CA LEU A 319 -22.75 25.18 13.91
C LEU A 319 -23.02 26.49 14.67
N PRO A 320 -23.77 26.49 15.78
CA PRO A 320 -23.95 27.68 16.59
C PRO A 320 -22.60 28.08 17.19
N LEU A 321 -22.13 29.27 16.83
CA LEU A 321 -21.04 29.95 17.51
C LEU A 321 -21.55 30.28 18.92
N GLU A 322 -21.16 29.51 19.93
CA GLU A 322 -21.26 29.96 21.30
C GLU A 322 -20.22 31.07 21.54
N GLU A 323 -20.75 32.30 21.64
CA GLU A 323 -20.02 33.45 22.20
C GLU A 323 -19.61 33.13 23.64
N LYS A 324 -18.29 33.13 23.89
CA LYS A 324 -17.73 33.54 25.19
C LYS A 324 -16.39 34.19 24.99
#